data_5dab3360b1ed40a136ce40daaffbd14a
#
_entry.id   5dab3360b1ed40a136ce40daaffbd14a
#
_cell.length_a   1.000
_cell.length_b   1.000
_cell.length_c   1.000
_cell.angle_alpha   90.00
_cell.angle_beta   90.00
_cell.angle_gamma   90.00
#
_symmetry.space_group_name_H-M   'P 1'
#
loop_
_entity.id
_entity.type
_entity.pdbx_description
1 polymer ?
#
loop_
_entity_poly.entity_id
_entity_poly.type
_entity_poly.pdbx_seq_one_letter_code
_entity_poly.pdbx_strand_id
1 'polypeptide(L)'
;MTESDYVRSRRGRRDLAIFHEFHEPPYGGGNQFLLALRAELVRRGISVEVNRLSGRTPACLYNSFNFDFHRLERFARDGVRMVHRVDGPIGVYRGFDDGTDGRIVEINALADATILQSRYSLEKHRELGLELRNPLVIHNSVDPAIFHPRAEHEPLGDARLRVITTSWSDNPRKGSEVLRWLDQNLDFGAYEVTFAGRTQQHFERIRVVGPLASQPLADLLRAHDVFLAASRDDPCSNALLEGLGCGLPAAYLRSGGHPELVGDGGIGFDAAEELPAAFARLREELGERSAAIHVSPLSDVADRYLEALRQ
;
A
#
# COMPACT_ATOMS: atom_id res chain seq x y z
N MET A 1 -10.99 3.96 18.77
CA MET A 1 -12.36 4.51 18.64
C MET A 1 -13.23 3.37 18.16
N THR A 2 -14.12 2.88 19.00
CA THR A 2 -14.99 1.74 18.67
C THR A 2 -16.13 2.17 17.74
N GLU A 3 -16.71 1.24 17.01
CA GLU A 3 -17.90 1.44 16.15
C GLU A 3 -19.07 2.15 16.91
N SER A 4 -19.15 1.94 18.23
CA SER A 4 -20.12 2.55 19.15
C SER A 4 -19.96 4.07 19.31
N ASP A 5 -18.74 4.58 19.27
CA ASP A 5 -18.48 6.03 19.44
C ASP A 5 -18.88 6.84 18.19
N TYR A 6 -18.92 6.15 17.04
CA TYR A 6 -19.25 6.76 15.75
C TYR A 6 -20.77 6.89 15.50
N VAL A 7 -21.58 6.05 16.13
CA VAL A 7 -23.04 6.00 15.92
C VAL A 7 -23.77 7.16 16.61
N ARG A 8 -23.15 7.84 17.56
CA ARG A 8 -23.83 8.88 18.39
C ARG A 8 -23.81 10.29 17.81
N SER A 9 -23.02 10.62 16.78
CA SER A 9 -22.95 11.96 16.24
C SER A 9 -23.82 12.18 15.00
N ARG A 10 -24.92 12.86 15.19
CA ARG A 10 -25.84 13.47 14.22
C ARG A 10 -26.81 12.53 13.49
N ARG A 11 -28.06 12.59 13.85
CA ARG A 11 -29.21 12.27 12.98
C ARG A 11 -29.23 13.28 11.81
N GLY A 12 -28.40 13.08 10.79
CA GLY A 12 -28.25 13.99 9.66
C GLY A 12 -27.65 13.27 8.44
N ARG A 13 -27.74 13.95 7.30
CA ARG A 13 -27.11 13.59 6.02
C ARG A 13 -25.66 13.17 6.24
N ARG A 14 -25.24 12.04 5.68
CA ARG A 14 -23.85 11.64 5.58
C ARG A 14 -23.24 12.21 4.30
N ASP A 15 -21.93 12.55 4.37
CA ASP A 15 -21.24 13.16 3.23
C ASP A 15 -20.71 12.11 2.27
N LEU A 16 -20.34 10.93 2.80
CA LEU A 16 -19.69 9.87 2.05
C LEU A 16 -19.98 8.50 2.65
N ALA A 17 -20.07 7.48 1.80
CA ALA A 17 -20.01 6.07 2.20
C ALA A 17 -18.76 5.40 1.70
N ILE A 18 -18.16 4.49 2.49
CA ILE A 18 -17.06 3.62 2.07
C ILE A 18 -17.51 2.17 2.21
N PHE A 19 -17.44 1.41 1.12
CA PHE A 19 -17.69 -0.04 1.10
C PHE A 19 -16.38 -0.80 1.03
N HIS A 20 -16.02 -1.42 2.14
CA HIS A 20 -14.85 -2.27 2.30
C HIS A 20 -15.02 -3.15 3.55
N GLU A 21 -14.53 -4.37 3.51
CA GLU A 21 -14.41 -5.20 4.72
C GLU A 21 -13.21 -4.72 5.54
N PHE A 22 -13.49 -3.84 6.49
CA PHE A 22 -12.45 -3.34 7.39
C PHE A 22 -12.09 -4.38 8.45
N HIS A 23 -10.80 -4.55 8.64
CA HIS A 23 -10.22 -5.43 9.66
C HIS A 23 -9.30 -4.64 10.60
N GLU A 24 -9.23 -5.09 11.86
CA GLU A 24 -8.28 -4.53 12.83
C GLU A 24 -6.83 -4.83 12.41
N PRO A 25 -5.92 -3.86 12.58
CA PRO A 25 -4.49 -4.09 12.36
C PRO A 25 -3.90 -5.18 13.28
N PRO A 26 -2.91 -5.97 12.80
CA PRO A 26 -2.29 -5.92 11.47
C PRO A 26 -3.10 -6.70 10.42
N TYR A 27 -3.47 -6.06 9.33
CA TYR A 27 -4.20 -6.71 8.23
C TYR A 27 -3.96 -5.95 6.93
N GLY A 28 -3.42 -6.60 5.90
CA GLY A 28 -3.26 -6.15 4.50
C GLY A 28 -3.10 -4.65 4.21
N GLY A 29 -2.22 -4.28 3.30
CA GLY A 29 -1.90 -2.88 3.03
C GLY A 29 -3.08 -2.04 2.53
N GLY A 30 -3.95 -2.61 1.67
CA GLY A 30 -5.14 -1.90 1.18
C GLY A 30 -6.11 -1.52 2.31
N ASN A 31 -6.28 -2.40 3.31
CA ASN A 31 -7.05 -2.12 4.51
C ASN A 31 -6.42 -0.98 5.33
N GLN A 32 -5.09 -1.00 5.53
CA GLN A 32 -4.38 0.04 6.27
C GLN A 32 -4.53 1.41 5.60
N PHE A 33 -4.37 1.47 4.28
CA PHE A 33 -4.58 2.71 3.54
C PHE A 33 -6.01 3.25 3.70
N LEU A 34 -7.03 2.40 3.54
CA LEU A 34 -8.43 2.85 3.66
C LEU A 34 -8.79 3.26 5.09
N LEU A 35 -8.19 2.65 6.12
CA LEU A 35 -8.31 3.11 7.50
C LEU A 35 -7.70 4.50 7.68
N ALA A 36 -6.50 4.74 7.14
CA ALA A 36 -5.82 6.03 7.19
C ALA A 36 -6.61 7.11 6.43
N LEU A 37 -7.06 6.82 5.21
CA LEU A 37 -7.90 7.72 4.41
C LEU A 37 -9.19 8.08 5.14
N ARG A 38 -9.89 7.09 5.70
CA ARG A 38 -11.10 7.31 6.49
C ARG A 38 -10.84 8.20 7.70
N ALA A 39 -9.76 7.95 8.44
CA ALA A 39 -9.38 8.75 9.60
C ALA A 39 -9.12 10.21 9.19
N GLU A 40 -8.41 10.45 8.10
CA GLU A 40 -8.14 11.77 7.55
C GLU A 40 -9.43 12.50 7.15
N LEU A 41 -10.36 11.83 6.46
CA LEU A 41 -11.65 12.40 6.07
C LEU A 41 -12.48 12.81 7.31
N VAL A 42 -12.50 11.96 8.34
CA VAL A 42 -13.18 12.24 9.59
C VAL A 42 -12.56 13.42 10.34
N ARG A 43 -11.23 13.51 10.37
CA ARG A 43 -10.48 14.62 10.97
C ARG A 43 -10.83 15.97 10.30
N ARG A 44 -11.16 15.94 9.01
CA ARG A 44 -11.65 17.10 8.24
C ARG A 44 -13.14 17.43 8.47
N GLY A 45 -13.81 16.69 9.33
CA GLY A 45 -15.23 16.89 9.64
C GLY A 45 -16.19 16.25 8.63
N ILE A 46 -15.68 15.41 7.71
CA ILE A 46 -16.50 14.66 6.74
C ILE A 46 -17.15 13.48 7.47
N SER A 47 -18.45 13.36 7.37
CA SER A 47 -19.17 12.25 7.96
C SER A 47 -19.17 11.04 7.02
N VAL A 48 -18.51 9.95 7.43
CA VAL A 48 -18.34 8.74 6.64
C VAL A 48 -19.19 7.61 7.20
N GLU A 49 -19.98 6.96 6.34
CA GLU A 49 -20.63 5.68 6.63
C GLU A 49 -19.77 4.52 6.14
N VAL A 50 -19.83 3.39 6.81
CA VAL A 50 -19.09 2.19 6.42
C VAL A 50 -20.04 1.05 6.11
N ASN A 51 -19.91 0.47 4.92
CA ASN A 51 -20.73 -0.64 4.41
C ASN A 51 -22.25 -0.38 4.53
N ARG A 52 -22.61 0.88 4.49
CA ARG A 52 -23.99 1.35 4.58
C ARG A 52 -24.18 2.58 3.74
N LEU A 53 -25.37 2.77 3.17
CA LEU A 53 -25.81 4.01 2.57
C LEU A 53 -27.13 4.42 3.19
N SER A 54 -27.14 5.56 3.86
CA SER A 54 -28.37 6.21 4.23
C SER A 54 -28.94 6.95 3.01
N GLY A 55 -30.27 7.01 2.85
CA GLY A 55 -30.94 7.53 1.65
C GLY A 55 -30.67 9.00 1.31
N ARG A 56 -29.62 9.62 1.84
CA ARG A 56 -29.19 10.99 1.56
C ARG A 56 -27.68 11.14 1.37
N THR A 57 -26.92 10.04 1.35
CA THR A 57 -25.49 10.05 1.12
C THR A 57 -25.22 10.26 -0.38
N PRO A 58 -24.53 11.35 -0.79
CA PRO A 58 -24.41 11.72 -2.20
C PRO A 58 -23.36 10.96 -2.96
N ALA A 59 -22.36 10.35 -2.26
CA ALA A 59 -21.24 9.69 -2.89
C ALA A 59 -20.82 8.42 -2.15
N CYS A 60 -20.30 7.46 -2.90
CA CYS A 60 -19.84 6.18 -2.42
C CYS A 60 -18.48 5.82 -3.01
N LEU A 61 -17.50 5.56 -2.15
CA LEU A 61 -16.26 4.90 -2.49
C LEU A 61 -16.41 3.40 -2.18
N TYR A 62 -16.16 2.55 -3.16
CA TYR A 62 -16.16 1.11 -2.93
C TYR A 62 -14.86 0.48 -3.42
N ASN A 63 -14.33 -0.49 -2.65
CA ASN A 63 -12.99 -1.03 -2.86
C ASN A 63 -13.05 -2.39 -3.52
N SER A 64 -12.37 -2.55 -4.64
CA SER A 64 -12.20 -3.80 -5.40
C SER A 64 -13.43 -4.71 -5.38
N PHE A 65 -13.47 -5.74 -4.54
CA PHE A 65 -14.55 -6.73 -4.48
C PHE A 65 -14.87 -7.23 -3.06
N ASN A 66 -14.18 -6.74 -2.03
CA ASN A 66 -14.31 -7.21 -0.64
C ASN A 66 -15.43 -6.45 0.08
N PHE A 67 -16.68 -6.67 -0.34
CA PHE A 67 -17.89 -6.10 0.26
C PHE A 67 -19.17 -6.75 -0.32
N ASP A 68 -20.32 -6.48 0.30
CA ASP A 68 -21.64 -6.96 -0.19
C ASP A 68 -22.07 -6.17 -1.43
N PHE A 69 -21.83 -6.74 -2.61
CA PHE A 69 -22.13 -6.15 -3.90
C PHE A 69 -23.63 -5.93 -4.14
N HIS A 70 -24.50 -6.84 -3.72
CA HIS A 70 -25.94 -6.71 -3.90
C HIS A 70 -26.52 -5.49 -3.16
N ARG A 71 -25.92 -5.16 -2.02
CA ARG A 71 -26.26 -3.95 -1.29
C ARG A 71 -25.82 -2.70 -2.06
N LEU A 72 -24.65 -2.73 -2.70
CA LEU A 72 -24.12 -1.63 -3.46
C LEU A 72 -24.93 -1.35 -4.75
N GLU A 73 -25.31 -2.39 -5.49
CA GLU A 73 -26.05 -2.30 -6.74
C GLU A 73 -27.34 -1.47 -6.62
N ARG A 74 -28.02 -1.55 -5.48
CA ARG A 74 -29.21 -0.77 -5.18
C ARG A 74 -28.97 0.74 -5.21
N PHE A 75 -27.81 1.19 -4.79
CA PHE A 75 -27.51 2.62 -4.61
C PHE A 75 -27.11 3.32 -5.91
N ALA A 76 -26.46 2.62 -6.83
CA ALA A 76 -26.18 3.15 -8.16
C ALA A 76 -27.46 3.58 -8.90
N ARG A 77 -28.61 2.96 -8.59
CA ARG A 77 -29.92 3.30 -9.17
C ARG A 77 -30.51 4.58 -8.59
N ASP A 78 -30.07 5.02 -7.43
CA ASP A 78 -30.59 6.21 -6.71
C ASP A 78 -29.81 7.50 -7.03
N GLY A 79 -28.92 7.48 -8.05
CA GLY A 79 -28.14 8.64 -8.48
C GLY A 79 -27.01 9.04 -7.52
N VAL A 80 -26.55 8.11 -6.69
CA VAL A 80 -25.37 8.31 -5.86
C VAL A 80 -24.12 8.28 -6.73
N ARG A 81 -23.20 9.24 -6.55
CA ARG A 81 -21.90 9.23 -7.23
C ARG A 81 -21.08 8.02 -6.78
N MET A 82 -20.73 7.16 -7.72
CA MET A 82 -20.08 5.87 -7.46
C MET A 82 -18.61 5.91 -7.91
N VAL A 83 -17.68 5.78 -6.98
CA VAL A 83 -16.25 5.74 -7.27
C VAL A 83 -15.68 4.38 -6.85
N HIS A 84 -15.12 3.65 -7.82
CA HIS A 84 -14.52 2.34 -7.60
C HIS A 84 -13.02 2.47 -7.41
N ARG A 85 -12.49 2.06 -6.26
CA ARG A 85 -11.06 1.91 -6.05
C ARG A 85 -10.66 0.48 -6.39
N VAL A 86 -9.85 0.32 -7.41
CA VAL A 86 -9.40 -0.99 -7.91
C VAL A 86 -7.92 -1.17 -7.63
N ASP A 87 -7.56 -2.27 -6.99
CA ASP A 87 -6.16 -2.71 -6.87
C ASP A 87 -5.61 -3.10 -8.26
N GLY A 88 -4.45 -3.63 -8.40
CA GLY A 88 -3.98 -4.16 -9.69
C GLY A 88 -4.76 -5.40 -10.12
N PRO A 89 -4.55 -5.92 -11.35
CA PRO A 89 -5.14 -7.17 -11.76
C PRO A 89 -4.74 -8.29 -10.79
N ILE A 90 -5.75 -8.88 -10.16
CA ILE A 90 -5.56 -9.84 -9.06
C ILE A 90 -4.90 -11.12 -9.56
N GLY A 91 -5.26 -11.56 -10.78
CA GLY A 91 -4.66 -12.73 -11.42
C GLY A 91 -3.16 -12.57 -11.64
N VAL A 92 -2.71 -11.39 -12.07
CA VAL A 92 -1.27 -11.07 -12.22
C VAL A 92 -0.57 -11.10 -10.86
N TYR A 93 -1.13 -10.43 -9.87
CA TYR A 93 -0.57 -10.36 -8.52
C TYR A 93 -0.51 -11.74 -7.82
N ARG A 94 -1.55 -12.57 -7.99
CA ARG A 94 -1.60 -13.92 -7.44
C ARG A 94 -0.77 -14.93 -8.23
N GLY A 95 -0.56 -14.66 -9.54
CA GLY A 95 0.12 -15.56 -10.47
C GLY A 95 -0.81 -16.62 -11.09
N PHE A 96 -2.11 -16.50 -10.91
CA PHE A 96 -3.15 -17.35 -11.53
C PHE A 96 -4.48 -16.59 -11.62
N ASP A 97 -5.25 -16.89 -12.65
CA ASP A 97 -6.61 -16.37 -12.82
C ASP A 97 -7.62 -17.25 -12.07
N ASP A 98 -8.39 -16.63 -11.19
CA ASP A 98 -9.48 -17.27 -10.44
C ASP A 98 -10.85 -16.62 -10.75
N GLY A 99 -10.93 -15.83 -11.82
CA GLY A 99 -12.12 -15.09 -12.24
C GLY A 99 -12.36 -13.80 -11.44
N THR A 100 -11.48 -13.45 -10.49
CA THR A 100 -11.65 -12.25 -9.66
C THR A 100 -11.59 -10.98 -10.51
N ASP A 101 -10.71 -10.92 -11.51
CA ASP A 101 -10.57 -9.73 -12.38
C ASP A 101 -11.82 -9.49 -13.23
N GLY A 102 -12.42 -10.56 -13.79
CA GLY A 102 -13.71 -10.46 -14.48
C GLY A 102 -14.81 -9.92 -13.57
N ARG A 103 -14.87 -10.40 -12.32
CA ARG A 103 -15.83 -9.91 -11.34
C ARG A 103 -15.60 -8.44 -10.97
N ILE A 104 -14.35 -8.00 -10.88
CA ILE A 104 -14.02 -6.58 -10.65
C ILE A 104 -14.55 -5.72 -11.80
N VAL A 105 -14.39 -6.15 -13.06
CA VAL A 105 -14.92 -5.45 -14.23
C VAL A 105 -16.45 -5.38 -14.19
N GLU A 106 -17.14 -6.46 -13.84
CA GLU A 106 -18.60 -6.47 -13.65
C GLU A 106 -19.04 -5.45 -12.59
N ILE A 107 -18.38 -5.43 -11.44
CA ILE A 107 -18.64 -4.47 -10.36
C ILE A 107 -18.33 -3.03 -10.80
N ASN A 108 -17.30 -2.85 -11.62
CA ASN A 108 -16.89 -1.57 -12.15
C ASN A 108 -17.93 -0.95 -13.09
N ALA A 109 -18.83 -1.74 -13.67
CA ALA A 109 -19.91 -1.22 -14.49
C ALA A 109 -20.81 -0.20 -13.77
N LEU A 110 -20.85 -0.24 -12.43
CA LEU A 110 -21.57 0.75 -11.61
C LEU A 110 -20.80 2.05 -11.39
N ALA A 111 -19.50 2.10 -11.69
CA ALA A 111 -18.67 3.24 -11.38
C ALA A 111 -18.94 4.44 -12.30
N ASP A 112 -18.93 5.63 -11.74
CA ASP A 112 -18.80 6.88 -12.48
C ASP A 112 -17.34 7.23 -12.75
N ALA A 113 -16.42 6.81 -11.83
CA ALA A 113 -14.99 6.91 -11.99
C ALA A 113 -14.29 5.75 -11.29
N THR A 114 -13.08 5.41 -11.76
CA THR A 114 -12.25 4.35 -11.18
C THR A 114 -10.93 4.93 -10.72
N ILE A 115 -10.54 4.65 -9.47
CA ILE A 115 -9.23 5.02 -8.92
C ILE A 115 -8.33 3.79 -8.91
N LEU A 116 -7.21 3.88 -9.62
CA LEU A 116 -6.12 2.91 -9.63
C LEU A 116 -4.93 3.49 -8.87
N GLN A 117 -4.15 2.65 -8.19
CA GLN A 117 -3.09 3.11 -7.30
C GLN A 117 -1.74 3.33 -8.00
N SER A 118 -1.64 3.04 -9.31
CA SER A 118 -0.41 3.24 -10.09
C SER A 118 -0.69 3.28 -11.59
N ARG A 119 0.22 3.87 -12.34
CA ARG A 119 0.21 3.79 -13.81
C ARG A 119 0.41 2.36 -14.27
N TYR A 120 1.31 1.61 -13.60
CA TYR A 120 1.47 0.18 -13.83
C TYR A 120 0.13 -0.55 -13.77
N SER A 121 -0.67 -0.32 -12.73
CA SER A 121 -1.99 -0.94 -12.60
C SER A 121 -2.91 -0.60 -13.77
N LEU A 122 -2.96 0.67 -14.18
CA LEU A 122 -3.77 1.11 -15.32
C LEU A 122 -3.33 0.46 -16.63
N GLU A 123 -2.03 0.45 -16.90
CA GLU A 123 -1.47 -0.14 -18.13
C GLU A 123 -1.70 -1.64 -18.16
N LYS A 124 -1.51 -2.32 -17.03
CA LYS A 124 -1.71 -3.77 -16.94
C LYS A 124 -3.18 -4.18 -17.13
N HIS A 125 -4.14 -3.41 -16.63
CA HIS A 125 -5.56 -3.65 -16.94
C HIS A 125 -5.84 -3.51 -18.45
N ARG A 126 -5.29 -2.48 -19.09
CA ARG A 126 -5.43 -2.27 -20.54
C ARG A 126 -4.81 -3.41 -21.37
N GLU A 127 -3.59 -3.83 -21.02
CA GLU A 127 -2.90 -4.95 -21.67
C GLU A 127 -3.71 -6.26 -21.61
N LEU A 128 -4.44 -6.47 -20.52
CA LEU A 128 -5.27 -7.66 -20.32
C LEU A 128 -6.70 -7.50 -20.90
N GLY A 129 -7.02 -6.36 -21.52
CA GLY A 129 -8.36 -6.07 -22.01
C GLY A 129 -9.41 -5.89 -20.92
N LEU A 130 -8.99 -5.57 -19.70
CA LEU A 130 -9.87 -5.29 -18.57
C LEU A 130 -10.25 -3.81 -18.59
N GLU A 131 -11.34 -3.47 -19.25
CA GLU A 131 -11.79 -2.09 -19.38
C GLU A 131 -12.44 -1.59 -18.10
N LEU A 132 -11.94 -0.44 -17.60
CA LEU A 132 -12.44 0.23 -16.41
C LEU A 132 -12.98 1.63 -16.77
N ARG A 133 -14.06 2.03 -16.10
CA ARG A 133 -14.75 3.29 -16.38
C ARG A 133 -13.99 4.49 -15.83
N ASN A 134 -13.73 5.50 -16.68
CA ASN A 134 -13.13 6.78 -16.31
C ASN A 134 -11.95 6.65 -15.34
N PRO A 135 -10.86 5.93 -15.72
CA PRO A 135 -9.76 5.61 -14.81
C PRO A 135 -8.92 6.85 -14.46
N LEU A 136 -8.63 6.97 -13.18
CA LEU A 136 -7.74 7.97 -12.58
C LEU A 136 -6.63 7.24 -11.81
N VAL A 137 -5.41 7.78 -11.82
CA VAL A 137 -4.31 7.24 -11.02
C VAL A 137 -4.10 8.12 -9.79
N ILE A 138 -4.27 7.52 -8.61
CA ILE A 138 -4.01 8.14 -7.31
C ILE A 138 -3.23 7.14 -6.47
N HIS A 139 -1.93 7.40 -6.25
CA HIS A 139 -1.11 6.55 -5.39
C HIS A 139 -1.68 6.50 -3.97
N ASN A 140 -1.46 5.39 -3.28
CA ASN A 140 -1.72 5.33 -1.86
C ASN A 140 -0.75 6.25 -1.09
N SER A 141 -1.07 6.49 0.16
CA SER A 141 -0.24 7.21 1.11
C SER A 141 -0.24 6.48 2.45
N VAL A 142 0.52 7.00 3.40
CA VAL A 142 0.61 6.47 4.76
C VAL A 142 0.07 7.48 5.77
N ASP A 143 -0.29 7.01 6.97
CA ASP A 143 -0.62 7.90 8.08
C ASP A 143 0.67 8.58 8.59
N PRO A 144 0.84 9.89 8.39
CA PRO A 144 2.05 10.61 8.78
C PRO A 144 2.22 10.73 10.31
N ALA A 145 1.19 10.47 11.09
CA ALA A 145 1.29 10.41 12.55
C ALA A 145 1.99 9.12 13.01
N ILE A 146 2.04 8.10 12.15
CA ILE A 146 2.64 6.78 12.44
C ILE A 146 3.95 6.62 11.67
N PHE A 147 3.87 6.76 10.34
CA PHE A 147 5.00 6.55 9.42
C PHE A 147 5.61 7.90 9.04
N HIS A 148 6.61 8.31 9.79
CA HIS A 148 7.38 9.53 9.58
C HIS A 148 8.89 9.24 9.76
N PRO A 149 9.76 10.02 9.14
CA PRO A 149 11.21 9.86 9.31
C PRO A 149 11.65 10.00 10.78
N ARG A 150 12.83 9.47 11.08
CA ARG A 150 13.53 9.78 12.34
C ARG A 150 13.83 11.28 12.42
N ALA A 151 13.86 11.82 13.65
CA ALA A 151 14.26 13.21 13.87
C ALA A 151 15.73 13.46 13.50
N GLU A 152 16.60 12.47 13.72
CA GLU A 152 18.04 12.56 13.44
C GLU A 152 18.54 11.24 12.80
N HIS A 153 19.38 11.35 11.79
CA HIS A 153 20.12 10.24 11.20
C HIS A 153 21.54 10.25 11.76
N GLU A 154 21.88 9.26 12.58
CA GLU A 154 23.28 9.03 12.93
C GLU A 154 24.04 8.47 11.72
N PRO A 155 25.26 8.96 11.43
CA PRO A 155 26.10 8.39 10.38
C PRO A 155 26.36 6.91 10.64
N LEU A 156 26.23 6.07 9.61
CA LEU A 156 26.41 4.62 9.74
C LEU A 156 27.83 4.22 10.18
N GLY A 157 28.86 5.02 9.85
CA GLY A 157 30.24 4.70 10.10
C GLY A 157 30.59 3.29 9.56
N ASP A 158 31.31 2.50 10.38
CA ASP A 158 31.68 1.11 10.08
C ASP A 158 30.60 0.08 10.48
N ALA A 159 29.45 0.53 10.99
CA ALA A 159 28.37 -0.37 11.38
C ALA A 159 27.77 -1.10 10.15
N ARG A 160 27.19 -2.28 10.37
CA ARG A 160 26.48 -3.02 9.32
C ARG A 160 25.27 -2.23 8.81
N LEU A 161 25.04 -2.29 7.50
CA LEU A 161 23.82 -1.72 6.91
C LEU A 161 22.61 -2.56 7.32
N ARG A 162 21.63 -1.94 7.95
CA ARG A 162 20.39 -2.59 8.43
C ARG A 162 19.33 -2.52 7.37
N VAL A 163 19.02 -3.65 6.77
CA VAL A 163 18.01 -3.80 5.71
C VAL A 163 16.75 -4.42 6.31
N ILE A 164 15.60 -3.86 6.00
CA ILE A 164 14.31 -4.41 6.41
C ILE A 164 13.40 -4.62 5.20
N THR A 165 12.64 -5.70 5.23
CA THR A 165 11.51 -5.93 4.34
C THR A 165 10.30 -6.39 5.14
N THR A 166 9.10 -6.09 4.66
CA THR A 166 7.87 -6.45 5.36
C THR A 166 6.86 -7.08 4.44
N SER A 167 6.11 -8.07 4.93
CA SER A 167 5.00 -8.66 4.17
C SER A 167 3.91 -9.17 5.10
N TRP A 168 2.67 -8.75 4.83
CA TRP A 168 1.50 -9.33 5.48
C TRP A 168 1.17 -10.74 4.96
N SER A 169 1.45 -11.01 3.68
CA SER A 169 1.10 -12.25 2.97
C SER A 169 2.31 -13.15 2.84
N ASP A 170 2.12 -14.44 2.95
CA ASP A 170 3.09 -15.50 2.66
C ASP A 170 3.13 -15.89 1.16
N ASN A 171 2.46 -15.12 0.29
CA ASN A 171 2.52 -15.32 -1.15
C ASN A 171 3.98 -15.28 -1.64
N PRO A 172 4.47 -16.32 -2.35
CA PRO A 172 5.85 -16.37 -2.87
C PRO A 172 6.25 -15.16 -3.72
N ARG A 173 5.29 -14.54 -4.42
CA ARG A 173 5.51 -13.33 -5.23
C ARG A 173 5.86 -12.09 -4.39
N LYS A 174 5.76 -12.17 -3.07
CA LYS A 174 6.21 -11.12 -2.14
C LYS A 174 7.73 -11.15 -1.86
N GLY A 175 8.52 -11.78 -2.74
CA GLY A 175 9.98 -11.75 -2.68
C GLY A 175 10.62 -12.95 -1.99
N SER A 176 9.89 -14.07 -1.85
CA SER A 176 10.41 -15.29 -1.23
C SER A 176 11.73 -15.78 -1.80
N GLU A 177 11.87 -15.74 -3.15
CA GLU A 177 13.10 -16.17 -3.84
C GLU A 177 14.28 -15.25 -3.53
N VAL A 178 14.02 -13.93 -3.54
CA VAL A 178 15.03 -12.90 -3.22
C VAL A 178 15.53 -13.08 -1.78
N LEU A 179 14.61 -13.28 -0.83
CA LEU A 179 14.99 -13.48 0.57
C LEU A 179 15.79 -14.78 0.77
N ARG A 180 15.42 -15.87 0.10
CA ARG A 180 16.18 -17.12 0.14
C ARG A 180 17.59 -16.93 -0.42
N TRP A 181 17.70 -16.21 -1.53
CA TRP A 181 19.00 -15.91 -2.11
C TRP A 181 19.88 -15.08 -1.15
N LEU A 182 19.31 -14.05 -0.53
CA LEU A 182 20.02 -13.23 0.47
C LEU A 182 20.47 -14.04 1.67
N ASP A 183 19.62 -14.90 2.21
CA ASP A 183 19.95 -15.73 3.37
C ASP A 183 21.16 -16.64 3.10
N GLN A 184 21.32 -17.09 1.85
CA GLN A 184 22.39 -18.00 1.42
C GLN A 184 23.67 -17.28 0.99
N ASN A 185 23.57 -16.10 0.37
CA ASN A 185 24.68 -15.51 -0.39
C ASN A 185 25.17 -14.16 0.15
N LEU A 186 24.36 -13.43 0.97
CA LEU A 186 24.72 -12.09 1.44
C LEU A 186 25.85 -12.18 2.50
N ASP A 187 26.76 -11.21 2.49
CA ASP A 187 27.77 -11.03 3.55
C ASP A 187 27.14 -10.41 4.81
N PHE A 188 26.73 -11.24 5.76
CA PHE A 188 26.19 -10.77 7.05
C PHE A 188 27.24 -10.18 7.99
N GLY A 189 28.49 -10.13 7.60
CA GLY A 189 29.51 -9.29 8.25
C GLY A 189 29.31 -7.81 7.96
N ALA A 190 28.87 -7.48 6.75
CA ALA A 190 28.60 -6.10 6.30
C ALA A 190 27.13 -5.68 6.40
N TYR A 191 26.21 -6.64 6.42
CA TYR A 191 24.76 -6.41 6.36
C TYR A 191 24.02 -7.11 7.50
N GLU A 192 22.88 -6.52 7.87
CA GLU A 192 21.90 -7.12 8.76
C GLU A 192 20.54 -7.07 8.06
N VAL A 193 19.84 -8.21 7.95
CA VAL A 193 18.55 -8.28 7.26
C VAL A 193 17.46 -8.71 8.23
N THR A 194 16.38 -7.93 8.29
CA THR A 194 15.18 -8.22 9.07
C THR A 194 14.00 -8.41 8.15
N PHE A 195 13.25 -9.48 8.34
CA PHE A 195 11.92 -9.69 7.75
C PHE A 195 10.86 -9.52 8.83
N ALA A 196 9.90 -8.62 8.64
CA ALA A 196 8.76 -8.45 9.54
C ALA A 196 7.45 -8.82 8.83
N GLY A 197 6.72 -9.80 9.37
CA GLY A 197 5.48 -10.24 8.78
C GLY A 197 5.23 -11.73 8.85
N ARG A 198 4.47 -12.24 7.87
CA ARG A 198 4.12 -13.67 7.76
C ARG A 198 5.01 -14.36 6.74
N THR A 199 5.63 -15.45 7.13
CA THR A 199 6.39 -16.33 6.25
C THR A 199 6.33 -17.76 6.74
N GLN A 200 6.32 -18.71 5.80
CA GLN A 200 6.51 -20.13 6.08
C GLN A 200 7.96 -20.55 5.80
N GLN A 201 8.80 -19.62 5.30
CA GLN A 201 10.20 -19.90 5.07
C GLN A 201 10.98 -19.89 6.37
N HIS A 202 11.91 -20.83 6.50
CA HIS A 202 12.91 -20.81 7.52
C HIS A 202 14.18 -20.13 6.97
N PHE A 203 14.70 -19.17 7.71
CA PHE A 203 15.95 -18.47 7.41
C PHE A 203 16.98 -18.80 8.49
N GLU A 204 18.23 -18.94 8.09
CA GLU A 204 19.35 -19.22 9.03
C GLU A 204 19.99 -17.92 9.53
N ARG A 205 19.98 -16.87 8.71
CA ARG A 205 20.75 -15.63 8.92
C ARG A 205 19.87 -14.38 8.93
N ILE A 206 18.71 -14.41 8.27
CA ILE A 206 17.73 -13.32 8.29
C ILE A 206 16.94 -13.36 9.60
N ARG A 207 16.90 -12.25 10.32
CA ARG A 207 16.07 -12.09 11.50
C ARG A 207 14.60 -12.03 11.13
N VAL A 208 13.79 -12.93 11.67
CA VAL A 208 12.33 -12.92 11.45
C VAL A 208 11.62 -12.33 12.65
N VAL A 209 10.74 -11.35 12.39
CA VAL A 209 9.81 -10.74 13.36
C VAL A 209 8.40 -11.03 12.86
N GLY A 210 7.51 -11.45 13.75
CA GLY A 210 6.11 -11.70 13.41
C GLY A 210 5.37 -10.43 12.94
N PRO A 211 4.10 -10.57 12.52
CA PRO A 211 3.27 -9.43 12.15
C PRO A 211 3.14 -8.41 13.29
N LEU A 212 3.33 -7.15 12.98
CA LEU A 212 3.25 -6.04 13.92
C LEU A 212 2.09 -5.09 13.56
N ALA A 213 1.49 -4.49 14.57
CA ALA A 213 0.59 -3.37 14.37
C ALA A 213 1.38 -2.14 13.86
N SER A 214 0.67 -1.15 13.29
CA SER A 214 1.30 -0.05 12.54
C SER A 214 2.35 0.73 13.36
N GLN A 215 2.09 1.05 14.62
CA GLN A 215 3.06 1.82 15.43
C GLN A 215 4.33 1.01 15.75
N PRO A 216 4.28 -0.22 16.29
CA PRO A 216 5.48 -1.05 16.45
C PRO A 216 6.22 -1.33 15.14
N LEU A 217 5.49 -1.44 14.00
CA LEU A 217 6.10 -1.59 12.69
C LEU A 217 6.89 -0.34 12.29
N ALA A 218 6.30 0.84 12.48
CA ALA A 218 6.97 2.10 12.17
C ALA A 218 8.22 2.31 13.04
N ASP A 219 8.16 1.92 14.33
CA ASP A 219 9.32 1.97 15.22
C ASP A 219 10.44 1.02 14.74
N LEU A 220 10.05 -0.18 14.30
CA LEU A 220 11.00 -1.15 13.74
C LEU A 220 11.58 -0.63 12.39
N LEU A 221 10.78 -0.07 11.51
CA LEU A 221 11.25 0.54 10.26
C LEU A 221 12.28 1.63 10.56
N ARG A 222 11.99 2.56 11.45
CA ARG A 222 12.91 3.63 11.87
C ARG A 222 14.22 3.13 12.50
N ALA A 223 14.26 1.90 12.97
CA ALA A 223 15.49 1.27 13.48
C ALA A 223 16.41 0.70 12.38
N HIS A 224 15.98 0.77 11.10
CA HIS A 224 16.74 0.30 9.94
C HIS A 224 17.20 1.45 9.04
N ASP A 225 17.98 1.13 8.02
CA ASP A 225 18.63 2.12 7.15
C ASP A 225 18.09 2.07 5.72
N VAL A 226 17.69 0.89 5.25
CA VAL A 226 17.22 0.63 3.88
C VAL A 226 16.01 -0.28 3.90
N PHE A 227 15.02 0.03 3.06
CA PHE A 227 13.89 -0.86 2.80
C PHE A 227 14.17 -1.73 1.57
N LEU A 228 13.87 -3.02 1.64
CA LEU A 228 13.93 -3.95 0.50
C LEU A 228 12.51 -4.23 -0.01
N ALA A 229 12.18 -3.76 -1.21
CA ALA A 229 10.93 -4.05 -1.90
C ALA A 229 11.17 -5.12 -2.98
N ALA A 230 10.95 -6.39 -2.64
CA ALA A 230 11.24 -7.53 -3.50
C ALA A 230 9.99 -8.17 -4.13
N SER A 231 8.79 -7.61 -3.94
CA SER A 231 7.55 -8.17 -4.52
C SER A 231 7.50 -8.01 -6.05
N ARG A 232 6.87 -9.00 -6.72
CA ARG A 232 6.62 -8.96 -8.16
C ARG A 232 5.20 -8.51 -8.43
N ASP A 233 5.05 -7.67 -9.46
CA ASP A 233 3.75 -7.20 -9.98
C ASP A 233 2.82 -6.59 -8.90
N ASP A 234 3.41 -6.03 -7.85
CA ASP A 234 2.67 -5.30 -6.84
C ASP A 234 2.24 -3.94 -7.40
N PRO A 235 0.95 -3.66 -7.51
CA PRO A 235 0.49 -2.43 -8.15
C PRO A 235 0.84 -1.17 -7.35
N CYS A 236 0.84 -1.28 -6.01
CA CYS A 236 1.21 -0.19 -5.11
C CYS A 236 1.51 -0.78 -3.73
N SER A 237 2.76 -1.11 -3.50
CA SER A 237 3.20 -1.72 -2.26
C SER A 237 3.05 -0.76 -1.08
N ASN A 238 2.06 -0.99 -0.22
CA ASN A 238 1.91 -0.21 1.00
C ASN A 238 3.09 -0.41 1.95
N ALA A 239 3.66 -1.62 2.00
CA ALA A 239 4.87 -1.90 2.77
C ALA A 239 6.06 -1.02 2.33
N LEU A 240 6.22 -0.81 1.02
CA LEU A 240 7.22 0.10 0.48
C LEU A 240 6.91 1.55 0.87
N LEU A 241 5.66 2.00 0.74
CA LEU A 241 5.25 3.35 1.14
C LEU A 241 5.45 3.60 2.64
N GLU A 242 5.23 2.59 3.49
CA GLU A 242 5.49 2.64 4.93
C GLU A 242 7.00 2.81 5.21
N GLY A 243 7.85 2.07 4.49
CA GLY A 243 9.31 2.21 4.55
C GLY A 243 9.78 3.60 4.10
N LEU A 244 9.32 4.06 2.93
CA LEU A 244 9.62 5.40 2.41
C LEU A 244 9.10 6.49 3.36
N GLY A 245 7.88 6.33 3.89
CA GLY A 245 7.29 7.24 4.88
C GLY A 245 8.12 7.35 6.16
N CYS A 246 8.82 6.29 6.56
CA CYS A 246 9.79 6.30 7.65
C CYS A 246 11.17 6.87 7.27
N GLY A 247 11.35 7.33 6.02
CA GLY A 247 12.60 7.92 5.53
C GLY A 247 13.63 6.92 5.07
N LEU A 248 13.26 5.65 4.85
CA LEU A 248 14.17 4.60 4.39
C LEU A 248 14.24 4.63 2.86
N PRO A 249 15.41 4.90 2.25
CA PRO A 249 15.59 4.69 0.82
C PRO A 249 15.46 3.20 0.49
N ALA A 250 15.05 2.88 -0.74
CA ALA A 250 14.68 1.51 -1.08
C ALA A 250 15.63 0.86 -2.09
N ALA A 251 16.01 -0.41 -1.81
CA ALA A 251 16.37 -1.35 -2.86
C ALA A 251 15.08 -1.98 -3.39
N TYR A 252 14.77 -1.84 -4.67
CA TYR A 252 13.47 -2.30 -5.19
C TYR A 252 13.61 -3.12 -6.47
N LEU A 253 12.88 -4.23 -6.53
CA LEU A 253 12.74 -5.00 -7.77
C LEU A 253 12.03 -4.13 -8.81
N ARG A 254 12.57 -4.02 -10.04
CA ARG A 254 11.94 -3.28 -11.15
C ARG A 254 10.71 -4.02 -11.66
N SER A 255 9.70 -4.09 -10.82
CA SER A 255 8.44 -4.79 -11.09
C SER A 255 7.27 -4.05 -10.47
N GLY A 256 6.11 -4.14 -11.11
CA GLY A 256 4.91 -3.49 -10.59
C GLY A 256 5.04 -1.96 -10.57
N GLY A 257 4.43 -1.35 -9.57
CA GLY A 257 4.47 0.09 -9.33
C GLY A 257 5.73 0.58 -8.58
N HIS A 258 6.68 -0.30 -8.23
CA HIS A 258 7.85 0.11 -7.44
C HIS A 258 8.64 1.26 -8.07
N PRO A 259 8.97 1.24 -9.40
CA PRO A 259 9.74 2.32 -10.01
C PRO A 259 9.08 3.70 -9.87
N GLU A 260 7.76 3.76 -10.01
CA GLU A 260 7.01 5.02 -9.91
C GLU A 260 6.80 5.50 -8.47
N LEU A 261 6.81 4.58 -7.49
CA LEU A 261 6.69 4.91 -6.07
C LEU A 261 8.01 5.37 -5.46
N VAL A 262 9.13 4.78 -5.89
CA VAL A 262 10.45 5.05 -5.32
C VAL A 262 11.11 6.26 -5.98
N GLY A 263 11.00 6.40 -7.30
CA GLY A 263 11.69 7.46 -8.04
C GLY A 263 13.19 7.49 -7.70
N ASP A 264 13.69 8.67 -7.35
CA ASP A 264 15.10 8.89 -6.98
C ASP A 264 15.42 8.46 -5.53
N GLY A 265 14.41 8.09 -4.73
CA GLY A 265 14.55 7.64 -3.34
C GLY A 265 15.11 6.22 -3.18
N GLY A 266 15.67 5.61 -4.24
CA GLY A 266 16.22 4.25 -4.12
C GLY A 266 17.00 3.77 -5.33
N ILE A 267 17.31 2.46 -5.32
CA ILE A 267 18.06 1.78 -6.38
C ILE A 267 17.29 0.54 -6.81
N GLY A 268 16.98 0.46 -8.11
CA GLY A 268 16.30 -0.69 -8.69
C GLY A 268 17.28 -1.84 -9.01
N PHE A 269 16.79 -3.08 -8.88
CA PHE A 269 17.46 -4.29 -9.31
C PHE A 269 16.51 -5.18 -10.13
N ASP A 270 17.07 -6.07 -10.95
CA ASP A 270 16.31 -7.02 -11.77
C ASP A 270 16.48 -8.46 -11.26
N ALA A 271 17.63 -8.75 -10.65
CA ALA A 271 17.97 -10.07 -10.09
C ALA A 271 18.58 -9.93 -8.68
N ALA A 272 18.40 -10.96 -7.83
CA ALA A 272 18.86 -10.93 -6.45
C ALA A 272 20.40 -10.74 -6.33
N GLU A 273 21.14 -11.21 -7.34
CA GLU A 273 22.60 -11.10 -7.48
C GLU A 273 23.09 -9.65 -7.55
N GLU A 274 22.22 -8.71 -7.92
CA GLU A 274 22.55 -7.28 -7.99
C GLU A 274 22.44 -6.59 -6.62
N LEU A 275 21.79 -7.23 -5.64
CA LEU A 275 21.51 -6.62 -4.33
C LEU A 275 22.76 -6.21 -3.55
N PRO A 276 23.88 -6.96 -3.52
CA PRO A 276 25.09 -6.52 -2.83
C PRO A 276 25.60 -5.19 -3.39
N ALA A 277 25.60 -5.00 -4.71
CA ALA A 277 25.99 -3.75 -5.34
C ALA A 277 24.98 -2.62 -5.07
N ALA A 278 23.66 -2.93 -5.10
CA ALA A 278 22.62 -1.96 -4.79
C ALA A 278 22.72 -1.49 -3.33
N PHE A 279 22.95 -2.39 -2.38
CA PHE A 279 23.13 -2.05 -0.96
C PHE A 279 24.42 -1.26 -0.71
N ALA A 280 25.53 -1.62 -1.34
CA ALA A 280 26.77 -0.85 -1.24
C ALA A 280 26.57 0.60 -1.70
N ARG A 281 25.93 0.76 -2.85
CA ARG A 281 25.62 2.09 -3.40
C ARG A 281 24.61 2.85 -2.52
N LEU A 282 23.56 2.20 -2.00
CA LEU A 282 22.63 2.83 -1.05
C LEU A 282 23.33 3.27 0.23
N ARG A 283 24.33 2.53 0.71
CA ARG A 283 25.14 2.92 1.86
C ARG A 283 25.92 4.22 1.61
N GLU A 284 26.52 4.35 0.41
CA GLU A 284 27.29 5.53 0.01
C GLU A 284 26.38 6.75 -0.20
N GLU A 285 25.20 6.55 -0.79
CA GLU A 285 24.25 7.58 -1.17
C GLU A 285 23.11 7.76 -0.15
N LEU A 286 23.20 7.20 1.08
CA LEU A 286 22.09 7.06 2.03
C LEU A 286 21.34 8.39 2.28
N GLY A 287 22.08 9.45 2.59
CA GLY A 287 21.50 10.77 2.88
C GLY A 287 20.85 11.40 1.66
N GLU A 288 21.47 11.29 0.48
CA GLU A 288 20.96 11.80 -0.78
C GLU A 288 19.65 11.10 -1.16
N ARG A 289 19.66 9.76 -1.11
CA ARG A 289 18.48 8.95 -1.44
C ARG A 289 17.34 9.16 -0.45
N SER A 290 17.64 9.27 0.84
CA SER A 290 16.64 9.56 1.86
C SER A 290 16.00 10.95 1.64
N ALA A 291 16.79 11.96 1.28
CA ALA A 291 16.30 13.30 0.98
C ALA A 291 15.47 13.37 -0.32
N ALA A 292 15.69 12.45 -1.26
CA ALA A 292 14.96 12.35 -2.52
C ALA A 292 13.62 11.57 -2.41
N ILE A 293 13.33 11.00 -1.24
CA ILE A 293 12.06 10.28 -1.03
C ILE A 293 10.89 11.25 -1.16
N HIS A 294 9.92 10.85 -1.98
CA HIS A 294 8.66 11.56 -2.11
C HIS A 294 7.47 10.62 -1.92
N VAL A 295 6.80 10.73 -0.78
CA VAL A 295 5.49 10.10 -0.54
C VAL A 295 4.45 11.21 -0.50
N SER A 296 3.44 11.13 -1.37
CA SER A 296 2.36 12.14 -1.40
C SER A 296 1.71 12.27 -0.02
N PRO A 297 1.55 13.49 0.52
CA PRO A 297 0.87 13.69 1.80
C PRO A 297 -0.54 13.06 1.78
N LEU A 298 -0.93 12.40 2.87
CA LEU A 298 -2.26 11.81 2.99
C LEU A 298 -3.37 12.85 2.80
N SER A 299 -3.11 14.11 3.18
CA SER A 299 -3.98 15.25 2.92
C SER A 299 -4.28 15.42 1.43
N ASP A 300 -3.24 15.45 0.61
CA ASP A 300 -3.37 15.71 -0.82
C ASP A 300 -4.03 14.52 -1.54
N VAL A 301 -3.71 13.30 -1.09
CA VAL A 301 -4.40 12.09 -1.55
C VAL A 301 -5.89 12.15 -1.22
N ALA A 302 -6.25 12.56 0.01
CA ALA A 302 -7.64 12.72 0.41
C ALA A 302 -8.37 13.79 -0.42
N ASP A 303 -7.71 14.89 -0.78
CA ASP A 303 -8.28 15.92 -1.66
C ASP A 303 -8.62 15.34 -3.04
N ARG A 304 -7.71 14.59 -3.64
CA ARG A 304 -7.94 13.92 -4.94
C ARG A 304 -9.07 12.89 -4.89
N TYR A 305 -9.20 12.15 -3.79
CA TYR A 305 -10.34 11.25 -3.58
C TYR A 305 -11.66 12.02 -3.47
N LEU A 306 -11.66 13.14 -2.71
CA LEU A 306 -12.85 13.99 -2.59
C LEU A 306 -13.23 14.65 -3.91
N GLU A 307 -12.27 15.04 -4.74
CA GLU A 307 -12.52 15.56 -6.09
C GLU A 307 -13.21 14.50 -6.95
N ALA A 308 -12.68 13.28 -7.01
CA ALA A 308 -13.29 12.17 -7.76
C ALA A 308 -14.72 11.84 -7.28
N LEU A 309 -15.00 12.04 -5.99
CA LEU A 309 -16.31 11.79 -5.38
C LEU A 309 -17.33 12.93 -5.55
N ARG A 310 -16.88 14.11 -6.04
CA ARG A 310 -17.76 15.29 -6.24
C ARG A 310 -18.10 15.57 -7.71
N GLN A 311 -17.24 15.14 -8.64
CA GLN A 311 -17.43 15.32 -10.10
C GLN A 311 -18.50 14.38 -10.66
#